data_fa2dcc6305cc6a258adfba1dddb5f255
#
_entry.id   fa2dcc6305cc6a258adfba1dddb5f255
#
_cell.length_a   1.000
_cell.length_b   1.000
_cell.length_c   1.000
_cell.angle_alpha   90.00
_cell.angle_beta   90.00
_cell.angle_gamma   90.00
#
_symmetry.space_group_name_H-M   'P 1'
#
loop_
_entity.id
_entity.type
_entity.pdbx_description
1 polymer ?
#
loop_
_entity_poly.entity_id
_entity_poly.type
_entity_poly.pdbx_seq_one_letter_code
_entity_poly.pdbx_strand_id
1 'polypeptide(L)'
;IFAPAGGVATGWQTVLRSRNVYGPYEERIVLHQGASPVNGPHQGAWVDTPGGEDWFLHFQDVENAGRIIHLQPMHWVDDWPVIGVKETDGCGDPVLRHKKPDVGVQYPADALEDSDFFQGEKLGLQWQWNANYKENWYRLGIGGLTLYAQPSAYRLQLCDVPNLLVQKWPAPQFQITTCLHLEDLLPGDVAGMVSLGGCYTALCVVKKGGKLYL
;
A
#
# COMPACT_ATOMS: atom_id res chain seq x y z
N ILE A 1 -17.13 1.31 19.68
CA ILE A 1 -17.05 1.18 18.22
C ILE A 1 -16.16 2.28 17.70
N PHE A 2 -15.10 1.93 16.98
CA PHE A 2 -14.29 2.89 16.24
C PHE A 2 -14.97 3.13 14.88
N ALA A 3 -15.39 4.35 14.63
CA ALA A 3 -16.14 4.73 13.44
C ALA A 3 -15.41 5.83 12.66
N PRO A 4 -15.13 5.64 11.37
CA PRO A 4 -14.54 6.69 10.55
C PRO A 4 -15.59 7.73 10.16
N ALA A 5 -15.15 8.97 9.99
CA ALA A 5 -15.98 10.06 9.49
C ALA A 5 -15.20 10.96 8.54
N GLY A 6 -15.89 11.73 7.70
CA GLY A 6 -15.28 12.62 6.72
C GLY A 6 -14.76 11.92 5.46
N GLY A 7 -14.01 12.62 4.66
CA GLY A 7 -13.43 12.11 3.41
C GLY A 7 -12.03 11.54 3.57
N VAL A 8 -11.52 10.84 2.55
CA VAL A 8 -10.21 10.19 2.58
C VAL A 8 -9.09 11.16 2.96
N ALA A 9 -9.08 12.37 2.40
CA ALA A 9 -8.05 13.37 2.68
C ALA A 9 -8.37 14.28 3.88
N THR A 10 -9.59 14.25 4.42
CA THR A 10 -10.05 15.21 5.43
C THR A 10 -10.76 14.57 6.61
N GLY A 11 -10.74 13.24 6.69
CA GLY A 11 -11.46 12.49 7.70
C GLY A 11 -10.84 12.55 9.09
N TRP A 12 -11.62 12.07 10.04
CA TRP A 12 -11.24 11.95 11.45
C TRP A 12 -11.76 10.64 12.02
N GLN A 13 -11.19 10.22 13.16
CA GLN A 13 -11.63 9.03 13.86
C GLN A 13 -12.58 9.39 14.98
N THR A 14 -13.77 8.81 14.93
CA THR A 14 -14.77 8.89 15.97
C THR A 14 -14.82 7.58 16.75
N VAL A 15 -15.13 7.66 18.03
CA VAL A 15 -15.48 6.51 18.87
C VAL A 15 -16.89 6.69 19.44
N LEU A 16 -17.66 5.63 19.33
CA LEU A 16 -18.98 5.50 19.91
C LEU A 16 -18.92 4.50 21.06
N ARG A 17 -19.37 4.86 22.25
CA ARG A 17 -19.44 3.94 23.40
C ARG A 17 -20.85 3.82 23.94
N SER A 18 -21.20 2.65 24.43
CA SER A 18 -22.45 2.36 25.09
C SER A 18 -22.30 1.16 26.00
N ARG A 19 -23.13 1.09 27.03
CA ARG A 19 -23.29 -0.10 27.89
C ARG A 19 -24.18 -1.16 27.26
N ASN A 20 -24.94 -0.81 26.22
CA ASN A 20 -25.85 -1.70 25.53
C ASN A 20 -25.60 -1.59 24.01
N VAL A 21 -25.62 -2.72 23.32
CA VAL A 21 -25.39 -2.81 21.86
C VAL A 21 -26.45 -2.00 21.06
N TYR A 22 -27.60 -1.78 21.62
CA TYR A 22 -28.66 -0.96 21.01
C TYR A 22 -28.61 0.51 21.41
N GLY A 23 -27.59 0.93 22.21
CA GLY A 23 -27.44 2.29 22.70
C GLY A 23 -28.22 2.60 23.98
N PRO A 24 -28.39 3.87 24.37
CA PRO A 24 -27.86 5.03 23.65
C PRO A 24 -26.33 5.04 23.57
N TYR A 25 -25.78 5.66 22.51
CA TYR A 25 -24.36 5.82 22.34
C TYR A 25 -23.91 7.24 22.66
N GLU A 26 -22.79 7.34 23.34
CA GLU A 26 -22.03 8.57 23.47
C GLU A 26 -20.98 8.61 22.33
N GLU A 27 -20.78 9.78 21.74
CA GLU A 27 -19.86 9.98 20.61
C GLU A 27 -18.73 10.93 21.01
N ARG A 28 -17.52 10.63 20.56
CA ARG A 28 -16.37 11.53 20.69
C ARG A 28 -15.45 11.39 19.48
N ILE A 29 -14.98 12.52 18.94
CA ILE A 29 -13.84 12.55 18.02
C ILE A 29 -12.57 12.33 18.85
N VAL A 30 -11.75 11.36 18.49
CA VAL A 30 -10.59 10.92 19.27
C VAL A 30 -9.25 11.10 18.54
N LEU A 31 -9.31 11.31 17.23
CA LEU A 31 -8.13 11.59 16.40
C LEU A 31 -8.54 12.44 15.20
N HIS A 32 -7.84 13.51 14.95
CA HIS A 32 -7.98 14.37 13.77
C HIS A 32 -6.58 14.80 13.28
N GLN A 33 -6.52 15.50 12.15
CA GLN A 33 -5.25 15.97 11.61
C GLN A 33 -4.53 16.93 12.58
N GLY A 34 -5.26 17.85 13.21
CA GLY A 34 -4.70 18.89 14.08
C GLY A 34 -3.62 19.71 13.38
N ALA A 35 -2.53 19.93 14.09
CA ALA A 35 -1.36 20.61 13.57
C ALA A 35 -0.39 19.71 12.80
N SER A 36 -0.67 18.40 12.70
CA SER A 36 0.21 17.44 12.03
C SER A 36 0.10 17.55 10.50
N PRO A 37 1.17 17.16 9.75
CA PRO A 37 1.08 17.04 8.30
C PRO A 37 0.34 15.79 7.82
N VAL A 38 -0.14 14.93 8.74
CA VAL A 38 -0.83 13.67 8.42
C VAL A 38 -2.30 13.94 8.22
N ASN A 39 -2.72 14.06 6.97
CA ASN A 39 -4.11 14.34 6.62
C ASN A 39 -5.02 13.13 6.84
N GLY A 40 -6.28 13.40 7.15
CA GLY A 40 -7.36 12.42 7.22
C GLY A 40 -7.09 11.17 8.06
N PRO A 41 -6.63 11.27 9.33
CA PRO A 41 -6.28 10.11 10.13
C PRO A 41 -7.52 9.38 10.63
N HIS A 42 -8.03 8.41 9.87
CA HIS A 42 -9.24 7.64 10.19
C HIS A 42 -9.21 6.25 9.54
N GLN A 43 -10.32 5.50 9.62
CA GLN A 43 -10.46 4.13 9.12
C GLN A 43 -9.38 3.20 9.69
N GLY A 44 -9.13 3.33 10.98
CA GLY A 44 -8.06 2.65 11.66
C GLY A 44 -8.51 1.47 12.50
N ALA A 45 -7.54 0.85 13.15
CA ALA A 45 -7.74 -0.25 14.07
C ALA A 45 -6.94 -0.06 15.36
N TRP A 46 -7.57 -0.32 16.48
CA TRP A 46 -6.89 -0.50 17.75
C TRP A 46 -6.22 -1.86 17.79
N VAL A 47 -4.98 -1.89 18.22
CA VAL A 47 -4.18 -3.10 18.46
C VAL A 47 -3.45 -2.98 19.78
N ASP A 48 -3.24 -4.08 20.46
CA ASP A 48 -2.47 -4.15 21.69
C ASP A 48 -1.24 -5.03 21.52
N THR A 49 -0.21 -4.79 22.35
CA THR A 49 0.97 -5.63 22.39
C THR A 49 0.82 -6.71 23.47
N PRO A 50 1.58 -7.81 23.43
CA PRO A 50 1.62 -8.78 24.51
C PRO A 50 2.00 -8.17 25.88
N GLY A 51 2.70 -7.04 25.89
CA GLY A 51 3.05 -6.26 27.07
C GLY A 51 1.96 -5.32 27.58
N GLY A 52 0.81 -5.24 26.90
CA GLY A 52 -0.32 -4.40 27.28
C GLY A 52 -0.18 -2.92 26.86
N GLU A 53 0.66 -2.60 25.90
CA GLU A 53 0.66 -1.28 25.27
C GLU A 53 -0.44 -1.23 24.21
N ASP A 54 -1.22 -0.15 24.20
CA ASP A 54 -2.26 0.12 23.20
C ASP A 54 -1.72 0.97 22.06
N TRP A 55 -2.11 0.64 20.84
CA TRP A 55 -1.70 1.32 19.63
C TRP A 55 -2.86 1.47 18.66
N PHE A 56 -2.80 2.48 17.79
CA PHE A 56 -3.81 2.70 16.76
C PHE A 56 -3.16 2.80 15.38
N LEU A 57 -3.57 1.93 14.48
CA LEU A 57 -3.19 1.97 13.07
C LEU A 57 -4.18 2.84 12.30
N HIS A 58 -3.70 3.71 11.44
CA HIS A 58 -4.53 4.45 10.49
C HIS A 58 -3.75 4.71 9.20
N PHE A 59 -4.36 5.30 8.21
CA PHE A 59 -3.67 5.69 7.00
C PHE A 59 -3.57 7.20 6.83
N GLN A 60 -2.69 7.60 5.93
CA GLN A 60 -2.61 8.92 5.32
C GLN A 60 -2.77 8.76 3.81
N ASP A 61 -3.59 9.58 3.17
CA ASP A 61 -3.70 9.64 1.72
C ASP A 61 -2.58 10.50 1.14
N VAL A 62 -1.71 9.90 0.34
CA VAL A 62 -0.55 10.54 -0.27
C VAL A 62 -0.63 10.37 -1.79
N GLU A 63 -1.64 10.93 -2.39
CA GLU A 63 -1.82 10.98 -3.86
C GLU A 63 -1.35 9.72 -4.59
N ASN A 64 -0.27 9.83 -5.38
CA ASN A 64 0.26 8.73 -6.19
C ASN A 64 0.88 7.59 -5.38
N ALA A 65 1.32 7.84 -4.15
CA ALA A 65 1.81 6.80 -3.26
C ALA A 65 0.68 6.01 -2.57
N GLY A 66 -0.56 6.47 -2.73
CA GLY A 66 -1.75 5.86 -2.16
C GLY A 66 -1.84 6.05 -0.64
N ARG A 67 -2.31 5.02 0.06
CA ARG A 67 -2.55 5.09 1.50
C ARG A 67 -1.36 4.56 2.29
N ILE A 68 -0.59 5.48 2.87
CA ILE A 68 0.54 5.16 3.74
C ILE A 68 0.02 4.88 5.15
N ILE A 69 0.47 3.79 5.76
CA ILE A 69 0.05 3.36 7.09
C ILE A 69 0.89 4.05 8.17
N HIS A 70 0.21 4.57 9.16
CA HIS A 70 0.78 5.14 10.37
C HIS A 70 0.41 4.31 11.59
N LEU A 71 1.31 4.28 12.57
CA LEU A 71 1.09 3.68 13.88
C LEU A 71 1.18 4.79 14.93
N GLN A 72 0.12 4.97 15.72
CA GLN A 72 0.05 5.96 16.78
C GLN A 72 0.07 5.30 18.15
N PRO A 73 0.76 5.88 19.16
CA PRO A 73 0.58 5.47 20.54
C PRO A 73 -0.86 5.76 20.97
N MET A 74 -1.41 4.89 21.79
CA MET A 74 -2.75 5.05 22.32
C MET A 74 -2.77 4.67 23.80
N HIS A 75 -3.63 5.30 24.58
CA HIS A 75 -3.92 4.93 25.96
C HIS A 75 -5.37 5.30 26.31
N TRP A 76 -5.90 4.71 27.36
CA TRP A 76 -7.27 4.95 27.77
C TRP A 76 -7.36 5.93 28.95
N VAL A 77 -8.28 6.88 28.87
CA VAL A 77 -8.61 7.84 29.92
C VAL A 77 -10.12 7.91 30.05
N ASP A 78 -10.66 7.57 31.22
CA ASP A 78 -12.11 7.56 31.49
C ASP A 78 -12.92 6.76 30.45
N ASP A 79 -12.40 5.59 30.07
CA ASP A 79 -12.95 4.71 29.03
C ASP A 79 -13.03 5.34 27.63
N TRP A 80 -12.21 6.35 27.35
CA TRP A 80 -12.01 6.92 26.03
C TRP A 80 -10.56 6.74 25.55
N PRO A 81 -10.33 6.38 24.30
CA PRO A 81 -8.98 6.31 23.78
C PRO A 81 -8.44 7.72 23.55
N VAL A 82 -7.18 7.90 23.92
CA VAL A 82 -6.36 9.05 23.56
C VAL A 82 -5.33 8.55 22.56
N ILE A 83 -5.40 9.02 21.33
CA ILE A 83 -4.59 8.54 20.21
C ILE A 83 -3.61 9.62 19.78
N GLY A 84 -2.32 9.27 19.68
CA GLY A 84 -1.28 10.25 19.35
C GLY A 84 -1.00 11.22 20.48
N VAL A 85 -0.85 12.51 20.16
CA VAL A 85 -0.65 13.58 21.13
C VAL A 85 -2.00 14.21 21.49
N LYS A 86 -2.23 14.39 22.77
CA LYS A 86 -3.48 14.99 23.25
C LYS A 86 -3.43 16.51 23.16
N GLU A 87 -4.37 17.07 22.42
CA GLU A 87 -4.67 18.49 22.42
C GLU A 87 -5.58 18.88 23.61
N THR A 88 -5.76 20.17 23.86
CA THR A 88 -6.56 20.70 24.98
C THR A 88 -8.03 20.36 24.93
N ASP A 89 -8.58 20.05 23.75
CA ASP A 89 -9.97 19.65 23.53
C ASP A 89 -10.25 18.15 23.80
N GLY A 90 -9.17 17.38 24.07
CA GLY A 90 -9.26 15.94 24.33
C GLY A 90 -9.23 15.06 23.08
N CYS A 91 -9.16 15.65 21.88
CA CYS A 91 -8.88 14.96 20.64
C CYS A 91 -7.37 14.88 20.40
N GLY A 92 -6.86 13.78 19.88
CA GLY A 92 -5.44 13.60 19.61
C GLY A 92 -5.05 13.98 18.21
N ASP A 93 -3.77 14.31 18.05
CA ASP A 93 -3.10 14.56 16.77
C ASP A 93 -2.09 13.45 16.47
N PRO A 94 -1.89 13.07 15.19
CA PRO A 94 -0.86 12.11 14.82
C PRO A 94 0.55 12.54 15.21
N VAL A 95 1.33 11.63 15.78
CA VAL A 95 2.76 11.83 16.02
C VAL A 95 3.57 11.29 14.85
N LEU A 96 4.66 11.98 14.49
CA LEU A 96 5.58 11.56 13.44
C LEU A 96 6.73 10.72 13.96
N ARG A 97 6.97 10.72 15.27
CA ARG A 97 8.04 9.96 15.92
C ARG A 97 7.58 9.49 17.29
N HIS A 98 7.82 8.24 17.56
CA HIS A 98 7.57 7.61 18.85
C HIS A 98 8.52 6.43 19.05
N LYS A 99 8.70 5.96 20.29
CA LYS A 99 9.36 4.67 20.53
C LYS A 99 8.57 3.56 19.81
N LYS A 100 9.26 2.52 19.37
CA LYS A 100 8.59 1.34 18.82
C LYS A 100 7.75 0.64 19.90
N PRO A 101 6.66 -0.08 19.52
CA PRO A 101 5.93 -0.94 20.43
C PRO A 101 6.88 -1.95 21.10
N ASP A 102 6.67 -2.19 22.39
CA ASP A 102 7.32 -3.32 23.06
C ASP A 102 6.50 -4.59 22.85
N VAL A 103 7.00 -5.44 21.96
CA VAL A 103 6.38 -6.75 21.66
C VAL A 103 7.10 -7.91 22.36
N GLY A 104 7.99 -7.61 23.34
CA GLY A 104 8.74 -8.61 24.11
C GLY A 104 9.90 -9.25 23.35
N VAL A 105 10.05 -8.96 22.05
CA VAL A 105 11.13 -9.47 21.19
C VAL A 105 11.64 -8.33 20.31
N GLN A 106 12.97 -8.28 20.14
CA GLN A 106 13.57 -7.36 19.18
C GLN A 106 13.74 -8.06 17.84
N TYR A 107 13.10 -7.51 16.81
CA TYR A 107 13.32 -7.91 15.43
C TYR A 107 14.36 -7.00 14.78
N PRO A 108 15.28 -7.54 13.97
CA PRO A 108 16.16 -6.70 13.17
C PRO A 108 15.32 -5.75 12.30
N ALA A 109 15.86 -4.57 12.03
CA ALA A 109 15.26 -3.70 11.03
C ALA A 109 15.43 -4.37 9.66
N ASP A 110 14.32 -4.68 9.03
CA ASP A 110 14.29 -5.25 7.69
C ASP A 110 13.66 -4.23 6.75
N ALA A 111 14.19 -4.15 5.53
CA ALA A 111 13.63 -3.35 4.46
C ALA A 111 12.85 -4.26 3.53
N LEU A 112 11.70 -3.79 3.06
CA LEU A 112 11.01 -4.48 1.98
C LEU A 112 11.93 -4.53 0.75
N GLU A 113 12.05 -5.71 0.16
CA GLU A 113 12.76 -5.86 -1.09
C GLU A 113 12.03 -5.07 -2.18
N ASP A 114 12.79 -4.28 -2.92
CA ASP A 114 12.32 -3.48 -4.06
C ASP A 114 12.91 -3.97 -5.39
N SER A 115 13.99 -4.72 -5.34
CA SER A 115 14.72 -5.26 -6.49
C SER A 115 14.61 -6.77 -6.54
N ASP A 116 14.61 -7.36 -7.75
CA ASP A 116 14.54 -8.81 -7.93
C ASP A 116 15.33 -9.25 -9.15
N PHE A 117 16.19 -10.23 -8.97
CA PHE A 117 16.92 -10.91 -10.05
C PHE A 117 16.22 -12.20 -10.51
N PHE A 118 15.05 -12.50 -9.95
CA PHE A 118 14.20 -13.64 -10.30
C PHE A 118 14.92 -15.00 -10.23
N GLN A 119 15.78 -15.17 -9.22
CA GLN A 119 16.54 -16.40 -9.01
C GLN A 119 15.82 -17.41 -8.11
N GLY A 120 14.70 -17.02 -7.51
CA GLY A 120 13.88 -17.86 -6.66
C GLY A 120 12.96 -18.81 -7.43
N GLU A 121 12.35 -19.74 -6.72
CA GLU A 121 11.34 -20.65 -7.28
C GLU A 121 9.95 -20.00 -7.37
N LYS A 122 9.73 -18.89 -6.68
CA LYS A 122 8.47 -18.12 -6.64
C LYS A 122 8.78 -16.63 -6.70
N LEU A 123 7.80 -15.86 -7.16
CA LEU A 123 7.85 -14.40 -7.06
C LEU A 123 7.89 -13.99 -5.59
N GLY A 124 8.71 -12.98 -5.27
CA GLY A 124 8.77 -12.38 -3.95
C GLY A 124 7.46 -11.65 -3.59
N LEU A 125 7.29 -11.33 -2.31
CA LEU A 125 6.07 -10.69 -1.80
C LEU A 125 5.87 -9.25 -2.31
N GLN A 126 6.90 -8.60 -2.84
CA GLN A 126 6.82 -7.29 -3.49
C GLN A 126 6.02 -7.32 -4.79
N TRP A 127 5.90 -8.49 -5.44
CA TRP A 127 5.22 -8.63 -6.71
C TRP A 127 3.73 -8.93 -6.55
N GLN A 128 2.92 -8.27 -7.35
CA GLN A 128 1.47 -8.43 -7.38
C GLN A 128 0.98 -8.49 -8.83
N TRP A 129 0.00 -9.35 -9.07
CA TRP A 129 -0.75 -9.34 -10.31
C TRP A 129 -1.92 -8.36 -10.20
N ASN A 130 -2.25 -7.71 -11.31
CA ASN A 130 -3.37 -6.76 -11.35
C ASN A 130 -4.72 -7.43 -11.07
N ALA A 131 -4.84 -8.72 -11.39
CA ALA A 131 -6.00 -9.57 -11.05
C ALA A 131 -5.55 -10.99 -10.72
N ASN A 132 -6.50 -11.90 -10.47
CA ASN A 132 -6.21 -13.30 -10.19
C ASN A 132 -5.38 -13.92 -11.32
N TYR A 133 -4.16 -14.27 -11.03
CA TYR A 133 -3.22 -14.78 -12.01
C TYR A 133 -3.50 -16.24 -12.37
N LYS A 134 -2.95 -16.65 -13.52
CA LYS A 134 -2.88 -18.06 -13.94
C LYS A 134 -1.43 -18.50 -13.98
N GLU A 135 -1.14 -19.71 -13.56
CA GLU A 135 0.22 -20.25 -13.50
C GLU A 135 0.95 -20.24 -14.85
N ASN A 136 0.20 -20.31 -15.94
CA ASN A 136 0.75 -20.28 -17.30
C ASN A 136 1.07 -18.87 -17.82
N TRP A 137 0.92 -17.81 -17.01
CA TRP A 137 1.28 -16.46 -17.43
C TRP A 137 2.77 -16.16 -17.27
N TYR A 138 3.45 -16.93 -16.44
CA TYR A 138 4.86 -16.72 -16.20
C TYR A 138 5.62 -18.00 -15.89
N ARG A 139 6.93 -17.92 -15.93
CA ARG A 139 7.83 -18.96 -15.46
C ARG A 139 9.08 -18.32 -14.86
N LEU A 140 9.50 -18.83 -13.73
CA LEU A 140 10.82 -18.56 -13.16
C LEU A 140 11.76 -19.70 -13.53
N GLY A 141 13.02 -19.39 -13.78
CA GLY A 141 14.02 -20.38 -14.14
C GLY A 141 15.41 -19.80 -14.37
N ILE A 142 16.31 -20.61 -14.92
CA ILE A 142 17.65 -20.17 -15.30
C ILE A 142 17.51 -19.05 -16.34
N GLY A 143 17.91 -17.83 -15.98
CA GLY A 143 17.78 -16.66 -16.85
C GLY A 143 16.71 -15.67 -16.41
N GLY A 144 16.02 -15.94 -15.28
CA GLY A 144 15.13 -14.98 -14.64
C GLY A 144 13.64 -15.27 -14.86
N LEU A 145 12.86 -14.20 -15.00
CA LEU A 145 11.41 -14.23 -15.19
C LEU A 145 11.05 -14.22 -16.68
N THR A 146 10.27 -15.20 -17.11
CA THR A 146 9.60 -15.19 -18.41
C THR A 146 8.14 -14.80 -18.22
N LEU A 147 7.67 -13.77 -18.89
CA LEU A 147 6.26 -13.39 -18.96
C LEU A 147 5.70 -13.80 -20.32
N TYR A 148 4.59 -14.55 -20.32
CA TYR A 148 3.93 -14.97 -21.54
C TYR A 148 2.84 -13.97 -21.91
N ALA A 149 2.97 -13.37 -23.11
CA ALA A 149 1.94 -12.48 -23.64
C ALA A 149 0.57 -13.19 -23.67
N GLN A 150 -0.45 -12.49 -23.21
CA GLN A 150 -1.82 -13.00 -23.21
C GLN A 150 -2.64 -12.21 -24.24
N PRO A 151 -3.58 -12.86 -24.93
CA PRO A 151 -4.51 -12.15 -25.78
C PRO A 151 -5.30 -11.15 -24.95
N SER A 152 -5.30 -9.89 -25.34
CA SER A 152 -6.15 -8.86 -24.73
C SER A 152 -7.29 -8.53 -25.67
N ALA A 153 -8.47 -8.26 -25.11
CA ALA A 153 -9.58 -7.74 -25.90
C ALA A 153 -9.19 -6.36 -26.46
N TYR A 154 -9.54 -6.09 -27.71
CA TYR A 154 -9.34 -4.81 -28.35
C TYR A 154 -9.94 -3.69 -27.49
N ARG A 155 -9.15 -2.67 -27.13
CA ARG A 155 -9.52 -1.46 -26.36
C ARG A 155 -9.58 -1.58 -24.83
N LEU A 156 -8.98 -2.56 -24.21
CA LEU A 156 -8.77 -2.50 -22.76
C LEU A 156 -7.76 -1.37 -22.45
N GLN A 157 -8.09 -0.57 -21.46
CA GLN A 157 -7.09 0.30 -20.85
C GLN A 157 -6.10 -0.58 -20.09
N LEU A 158 -4.87 -0.12 -19.94
CA LEU A 158 -3.83 -0.92 -19.29
C LEU A 158 -4.20 -1.33 -17.86
N CYS A 159 -4.93 -0.48 -17.14
CA CYS A 159 -5.43 -0.78 -15.80
C CYS A 159 -6.44 -1.95 -15.75
N ASP A 160 -7.06 -2.30 -16.89
CA ASP A 160 -8.00 -3.41 -16.98
C ASP A 160 -7.33 -4.73 -17.41
N VAL A 161 -6.03 -4.68 -17.73
CA VAL A 161 -5.29 -5.87 -18.17
C VAL A 161 -4.93 -6.73 -16.96
N PRO A 162 -5.42 -7.98 -16.86
CA PRO A 162 -5.26 -8.79 -15.66
C PRO A 162 -3.83 -9.30 -15.45
N ASN A 163 -3.08 -9.50 -16.52
CA ASN A 163 -1.73 -10.09 -16.53
C ASN A 163 -0.60 -9.06 -16.45
N LEU A 164 -0.85 -7.91 -15.84
CA LEU A 164 0.20 -7.00 -15.41
C LEU A 164 0.82 -7.48 -14.13
N LEU A 165 2.14 -7.63 -14.12
CA LEU A 165 2.92 -7.89 -12.93
C LEU A 165 3.50 -6.57 -12.44
N VAL A 166 3.13 -6.17 -11.25
CA VAL A 166 3.43 -4.85 -10.69
C VAL A 166 4.00 -4.96 -9.28
N GLN A 167 4.66 -3.91 -8.85
CA GLN A 167 4.97 -3.67 -7.45
C GLN A 167 4.66 -2.21 -7.08
N LYS A 168 4.52 -1.93 -5.80
CA LYS A 168 4.27 -0.57 -5.32
C LYS A 168 5.52 0.30 -5.52
N TRP A 169 5.31 1.58 -5.72
CA TRP A 169 6.39 2.55 -5.75
C TRP A 169 7.13 2.56 -4.40
N PRO A 170 8.45 2.39 -4.40
CA PRO A 170 9.21 2.30 -3.14
C PRO A 170 9.39 3.66 -2.45
N ALA A 171 9.28 4.76 -3.20
CA ALA A 171 9.49 6.12 -2.73
C ALA A 171 8.87 7.13 -3.70
N PRO A 172 8.70 8.42 -3.30
CA PRO A 172 8.27 9.49 -4.21
C PRO A 172 9.24 9.74 -5.37
N GLN A 173 10.51 9.42 -5.19
CA GLN A 173 11.55 9.51 -6.22
C GLN A 173 12.35 8.21 -6.24
N PHE A 174 12.41 7.57 -7.37
CA PHE A 174 13.12 6.29 -7.56
C PHE A 174 13.58 6.12 -9.00
N GLN A 175 14.48 5.18 -9.21
CA GLN A 175 14.96 4.75 -10.53
C GLN A 175 14.71 3.26 -10.67
N ILE A 176 14.18 2.87 -11.83
CA ILE A 176 14.00 1.46 -12.17
C ILE A 176 14.91 1.13 -13.34
N THR A 177 15.59 -0.01 -13.23
CA THR A 177 16.38 -0.59 -14.34
C THR A 177 15.93 -2.03 -14.56
N THR A 178 15.71 -2.42 -15.80
CA THR A 178 15.44 -3.81 -16.16
C THR A 178 16.26 -4.22 -17.37
N CYS A 179 16.56 -5.51 -17.46
CA CYS A 179 17.14 -6.13 -18.63
C CYS A 179 16.06 -7.01 -19.28
N LEU A 180 15.78 -6.78 -20.55
CA LEU A 180 14.79 -7.52 -21.31
C LEU A 180 15.47 -8.36 -22.40
N HIS A 181 15.11 -9.65 -22.47
CA HIS A 181 15.39 -10.53 -23.61
C HIS A 181 14.18 -10.51 -24.54
N LEU A 182 14.36 -10.04 -25.76
CA LEU A 182 13.29 -9.72 -26.70
C LEU A 182 13.31 -10.60 -27.97
N GLU A 183 14.06 -11.69 -27.93
CA GLU A 183 14.30 -12.55 -29.09
C GLU A 183 13.00 -13.19 -29.62
N ASP A 184 12.12 -13.56 -28.71
CA ASP A 184 10.87 -14.27 -29.02
C ASP A 184 9.69 -13.36 -29.33
N LEU A 185 9.85 -12.03 -29.37
CA LEU A 185 8.78 -11.13 -29.73
C LEU A 185 8.29 -11.37 -31.14
N LEU A 186 6.99 -11.49 -31.32
CA LEU A 186 6.31 -11.55 -32.62
C LEU A 186 6.05 -10.13 -33.18
N PRO A 187 5.81 -9.99 -34.50
CA PRO A 187 5.43 -8.71 -35.06
C PRO A 187 4.16 -8.15 -34.41
N GLY A 188 4.25 -6.94 -33.86
CA GLY A 188 3.18 -6.29 -33.12
C GLY A 188 3.24 -6.44 -31.61
N ASP A 189 4.05 -7.34 -31.08
CA ASP A 189 4.26 -7.48 -29.64
C ASP A 189 4.93 -6.23 -29.08
N VAL A 190 4.56 -5.93 -27.83
CA VAL A 190 5.11 -4.82 -27.05
C VAL A 190 5.56 -5.37 -25.71
N ALA A 191 6.79 -5.07 -25.31
CA ALA A 191 7.34 -5.42 -24.02
C ALA A 191 8.07 -4.22 -23.39
N GLY A 192 7.98 -4.04 -22.09
CA GLY A 192 8.64 -2.93 -21.41
C GLY A 192 8.20 -2.73 -19.99
N MET A 193 8.52 -1.56 -19.48
CA MET A 193 8.13 -1.12 -18.15
C MET A 193 7.01 -0.08 -18.23
N VAL A 194 6.15 -0.10 -17.22
CA VAL A 194 5.06 0.86 -17.08
C VAL A 194 5.03 1.40 -15.65
N SER A 195 4.87 2.72 -15.54
CA SER A 195 4.46 3.38 -14.30
C SER A 195 2.97 3.60 -14.36
N LEU A 196 2.22 2.87 -13.54
CA LEU A 196 0.76 2.80 -13.59
C LEU A 196 0.14 3.57 -12.41
N GLY A 197 -0.84 4.41 -12.70
CA GLY A 197 -1.64 5.15 -11.74
C GLY A 197 -3.00 5.49 -12.37
N GLY A 198 -3.57 6.64 -12.05
CA GLY A 198 -4.74 7.17 -12.75
C GLY A 198 -4.52 7.40 -14.25
N CYS A 199 -3.28 7.73 -14.62
CA CYS A 199 -2.71 7.64 -15.95
C CYS A 199 -1.51 6.71 -15.91
N TYR A 200 -0.93 6.38 -17.06
CA TYR A 200 0.31 5.60 -17.09
C TYR A 200 1.32 6.18 -18.06
N THR A 201 2.60 5.89 -17.77
CA THR A 201 3.73 6.15 -18.66
C THR A 201 4.45 4.85 -18.90
N ALA A 202 4.84 4.58 -20.14
CA ALA A 202 5.52 3.35 -20.51
C ALA A 202 6.81 3.62 -21.30
N LEU A 203 7.81 2.82 -21.02
CA LEU A 203 9.02 2.70 -21.84
C LEU A 203 9.04 1.29 -22.41
N CYS A 204 8.73 1.16 -23.70
CA CYS A 204 8.45 -0.13 -24.32
C CYS A 204 9.22 -0.32 -25.62
N VAL A 205 9.54 -1.57 -25.92
CA VAL A 205 10.03 -2.01 -27.22
C VAL A 205 8.89 -2.67 -27.99
N VAL A 206 8.72 -2.29 -29.24
CA VAL A 206 7.76 -2.90 -30.16
C VAL A 206 8.47 -3.51 -31.35
N LYS A 207 8.06 -4.70 -31.79
CA LYS A 207 8.57 -5.35 -33.00
C LYS A 207 7.69 -5.02 -34.19
N LYS A 208 8.27 -4.35 -35.21
CA LYS A 208 7.59 -4.00 -36.48
C LYS A 208 8.50 -4.32 -37.66
N GLY A 209 7.99 -5.03 -38.68
CA GLY A 209 8.74 -5.34 -39.88
C GLY A 209 10.11 -6.02 -39.63
N GLY A 210 10.20 -6.88 -38.63
CA GLY A 210 11.41 -7.55 -38.23
C GLY A 210 12.44 -6.73 -37.44
N LYS A 211 12.13 -5.44 -37.17
CA LYS A 211 12.97 -4.52 -36.38
C LYS A 211 12.34 -4.21 -35.03
N LEU A 212 13.18 -3.90 -34.05
CA LEU A 212 12.79 -3.42 -32.73
C LEU A 212 12.84 -1.89 -32.68
N TYR A 213 11.82 -1.28 -32.09
CA TYR A 213 11.71 0.17 -31.90
C TYR A 213 11.43 0.42 -30.41
N LEU A 214 12.12 1.40 -29.83
CA LEU A 214 11.89 1.93 -28.48
C LEU A 214 10.94 3.13 -28.57
#